data_1d2f4863b07a1e072189611f183cb3f8
#
_entry.id   1d2f4863b07a1e072189611f183cb3f8
#
_cell.length_a   1.000
_cell.length_b   1.000
_cell.length_c   1.000
_cell.angle_alpha   90.00
_cell.angle_beta   90.00
_cell.angle_gamma   90.00
#
_symmetry.space_group_name_H-M   'P 1'
#
loop_
_entity.id
_entity.type
_entity.pdbx_description
1 polymer ?
#
loop_
_entity_poly.entity_id
_entity_poly.type
_entity_poly.pdbx_seq_one_letter_code
_entity_poly.pdbx_strand_id
1 'polypeptide(L)'
;MKFFIDTANLDQIKEAQDLGILDGVTTNPSLMAKGGITGKSNILQHYKNICEIVDGDVSAEVIATDFENMLKEGEELASLDGQIVVKLPMIKDGVKAAKFFSNKGIKTNVTLVFSAGQALLAAKAGATYVSPFLGRLDDISTDGLNLISEIRDIYDNYNFETEILAASIRHTMHIIDCAKIGADVITSPLSSITGLLKHPLTDIGLDKFLKDHKNCLLYTSPSPRDS
;
A
#
# COMPACT_ATOMS: atom_id res chain seq x y z
N MET A 1 -11.37 2.26 0.10
CA MET A 1 -9.92 2.44 -0.12
C MET A 1 -9.20 1.28 0.53
N LYS A 2 -8.33 0.60 -0.18
CA LYS A 2 -7.49 -0.48 0.34
C LYS A 2 -6.27 0.07 1.06
N PHE A 3 -5.82 -0.63 2.11
CA PHE A 3 -4.58 -0.32 2.83
C PHE A 3 -3.49 -1.32 2.49
N PHE A 4 -2.43 -0.86 1.85
CA PHE A 4 -1.19 -1.62 1.66
C PHE A 4 -0.12 -1.09 2.61
N ILE A 5 0.75 -1.98 3.09
CA ILE A 5 1.92 -1.60 3.86
C ILE A 5 3.17 -1.57 2.97
N ASP A 6 3.97 -0.50 3.08
CA ASP A 6 5.22 -0.34 2.31
C ASP A 6 6.41 -0.76 3.16
N THR A 7 6.72 -2.06 3.14
CA THR A 7 7.79 -2.65 3.97
C THR A 7 8.25 -3.99 3.44
N ALA A 8 9.50 -4.37 3.79
CA ALA A 8 10.02 -5.73 3.65
C ALA A 8 10.13 -6.46 5.01
N ASN A 9 9.69 -5.85 6.11
CA ASN A 9 9.78 -6.43 7.45
C ASN A 9 8.56 -7.31 7.74
N LEU A 10 8.79 -8.63 7.88
CA LEU A 10 7.71 -9.61 8.09
C LEU A 10 6.94 -9.39 9.40
N ASP A 11 7.59 -8.87 10.46
CA ASP A 11 6.92 -8.63 11.73
C ASP A 11 5.95 -7.45 11.64
N GLN A 12 6.31 -6.39 10.88
CA GLN A 12 5.39 -5.29 10.59
C GLN A 12 4.19 -5.75 9.74
N ILE A 13 4.43 -6.67 8.79
CA ILE A 13 3.37 -7.24 7.96
C ILE A 13 2.40 -8.05 8.82
N LYS A 14 2.92 -8.89 9.72
CA LYS A 14 2.11 -9.66 10.67
C LYS A 14 1.29 -8.74 11.59
N GLU A 15 1.92 -7.70 12.15
CA GLU A 15 1.22 -6.70 12.98
C GLU A 15 0.07 -6.03 12.22
N ALA A 16 0.29 -5.63 10.97
CA ALA A 16 -0.75 -5.05 10.13
C ALA A 16 -1.88 -6.07 9.81
N GLN A 17 -1.52 -7.32 9.54
CA GLN A 17 -2.48 -8.41 9.31
C GLN A 17 -3.32 -8.70 10.55
N ASP A 18 -2.71 -8.72 11.73
CA ASP A 18 -3.40 -8.95 13.02
C ASP A 18 -4.41 -7.83 13.36
N LEU A 19 -4.19 -6.61 12.86
CA LEU A 19 -5.17 -5.53 12.96
C LEU A 19 -6.41 -5.75 12.08
N GLY A 20 -6.37 -6.68 11.13
CA GLY A 20 -7.49 -7.00 10.22
C GLY A 20 -7.80 -5.92 9.20
N ILE A 21 -6.84 -5.06 8.87
CA ILE A 21 -7.01 -3.93 7.95
C ILE A 21 -6.07 -3.96 6.73
N LEU A 22 -5.27 -5.01 6.60
CA LEU A 22 -4.27 -5.13 5.53
C LEU A 22 -4.90 -5.76 4.28
N ASP A 23 -4.79 -5.07 3.15
CA ASP A 23 -5.29 -5.51 1.84
C ASP A 23 -4.14 -5.88 0.88
N GLY A 24 -2.88 -5.65 1.28
CA GLY A 24 -1.72 -5.97 0.44
C GLY A 24 -0.41 -5.35 0.93
N VAL A 25 0.66 -5.66 0.20
CA VAL A 25 2.01 -5.20 0.53
C VAL A 25 2.69 -4.65 -0.72
N THR A 26 3.38 -3.52 -0.57
CA THR A 26 4.38 -3.09 -1.54
C THR A 26 5.78 -3.21 -0.97
N THR A 27 6.70 -3.63 -1.80
CA THR A 27 8.12 -3.59 -1.50
C THR A 27 8.88 -2.86 -2.61
N ASN A 28 10.17 -2.66 -2.40
CA ASN A 28 11.09 -2.17 -3.41
C ASN A 28 12.53 -2.58 -3.05
N PRO A 29 13.49 -2.48 -4.00
CA PRO A 29 14.88 -2.86 -3.74
C PRO A 29 15.51 -2.18 -2.52
N SER A 30 15.15 -0.93 -2.26
CA SER A 30 15.69 -0.18 -1.11
C SER A 30 15.17 -0.72 0.23
N LEU A 31 13.91 -1.14 0.31
CA LEU A 31 13.33 -1.76 1.50
C LEU A 31 13.92 -3.14 1.75
N MET A 32 14.10 -3.96 0.69
CA MET A 32 14.78 -5.25 0.77
C MET A 32 16.21 -5.08 1.31
N ALA A 33 16.98 -4.13 0.76
CA ALA A 33 18.35 -3.85 1.20
C ALA A 33 18.40 -3.40 2.67
N LYS A 34 17.50 -2.51 3.10
CA LYS A 34 17.39 -2.07 4.50
C LYS A 34 17.04 -3.23 5.45
N GLY A 35 16.25 -4.19 4.99
CA GLY A 35 15.92 -5.41 5.72
C GLY A 35 17.05 -6.45 5.73
N GLY A 36 18.20 -6.17 5.10
CA GLY A 36 19.31 -7.12 4.99
C GLY A 36 19.04 -8.30 4.04
N ILE A 37 18.00 -8.21 3.21
CA ILE A 37 17.61 -9.27 2.28
C ILE A 37 18.41 -9.08 1.00
N THR A 38 19.42 -9.92 0.80
CA THR A 38 20.36 -9.83 -0.31
C THR A 38 20.49 -11.17 -1.02
N GLY A 39 20.82 -11.12 -2.31
CA GLY A 39 20.93 -12.28 -3.16
C GLY A 39 19.58 -12.75 -3.74
N LYS A 40 19.61 -13.10 -5.02
CA LYS A 40 18.39 -13.41 -5.79
C LYS A 40 17.50 -14.48 -5.11
N SER A 41 18.10 -15.59 -4.69
CA SER A 41 17.35 -16.68 -4.04
C SER A 41 16.65 -16.24 -2.77
N ASN A 42 17.34 -15.45 -1.93
CA ASN A 42 16.76 -14.94 -0.69
C ASN A 42 15.63 -13.94 -0.94
N ILE A 43 15.77 -13.08 -1.95
CA ILE A 43 14.73 -12.13 -2.35
C ILE A 43 13.46 -12.87 -2.81
N LEU A 44 13.61 -13.88 -3.69
CA LEU A 44 12.47 -14.66 -4.17
C LEU A 44 11.80 -15.44 -3.02
N GLN A 45 12.58 -16.04 -2.12
CA GLN A 45 12.03 -16.70 -0.94
C GLN A 45 11.31 -15.72 -0.01
N HIS A 46 11.85 -14.52 0.13
CA HIS A 46 11.23 -13.48 0.96
C HIS A 46 9.86 -13.05 0.42
N TYR A 47 9.70 -12.91 -0.90
CA TYR A 47 8.39 -12.67 -1.51
C TYR A 47 7.39 -13.78 -1.19
N LYS A 48 7.80 -15.06 -1.27
CA LYS A 48 6.94 -16.20 -0.87
C LYS A 48 6.51 -16.09 0.59
N ASN A 49 7.46 -15.78 1.49
CA ASN A 49 7.15 -15.60 2.92
C ASN A 49 6.16 -14.45 3.16
N ILE A 50 6.21 -13.38 2.35
CA ILE A 50 5.22 -12.29 2.42
C ILE A 50 3.86 -12.83 1.98
N CYS A 51 3.77 -13.54 0.86
CA CYS A 51 2.51 -14.11 0.35
C CYS A 51 1.87 -15.10 1.33
N GLU A 52 2.67 -15.83 2.12
CA GLU A 52 2.15 -16.73 3.17
C GLU A 52 1.47 -15.99 4.34
N ILE A 53 1.80 -14.69 4.56
CA ILE A 53 1.26 -13.90 5.67
C ILE A 53 0.04 -13.10 5.23
N VAL A 54 0.06 -12.57 4.00
CA VAL A 54 -0.90 -11.59 3.50
C VAL A 54 -1.99 -12.26 2.67
N ASP A 55 -3.24 -11.94 2.96
CA ASP A 55 -4.37 -12.29 2.09
C ASP A 55 -4.66 -11.09 1.17
N GLY A 56 -3.85 -10.91 0.14
CA GLY A 56 -3.96 -9.78 -0.79
C GLY A 56 -2.77 -9.64 -1.73
N ASP A 57 -2.77 -8.58 -2.53
CA ASP A 57 -1.77 -8.37 -3.57
C ASP A 57 -0.40 -7.97 -2.99
N VAL A 58 0.67 -8.54 -3.54
CA VAL A 58 2.06 -8.29 -3.15
C VAL A 58 2.84 -7.74 -4.34
N SER A 59 3.19 -6.46 -4.31
CA SER A 59 3.97 -5.82 -5.38
C SER A 59 5.45 -6.17 -5.27
N ALA A 60 5.96 -6.91 -6.28
CA ALA A 60 7.35 -7.33 -6.42
C ALA A 60 8.01 -6.61 -7.61
N GLU A 61 9.06 -5.81 -7.33
CA GLU A 61 9.65 -4.90 -8.31
C GLU A 61 10.78 -5.55 -9.10
N VAL A 62 10.73 -5.42 -10.44
CA VAL A 62 11.84 -5.78 -11.34
C VAL A 62 12.97 -4.76 -11.22
N ILE A 63 14.19 -5.19 -11.48
CA ILE A 63 15.40 -4.34 -11.46
C ILE A 63 15.85 -3.97 -12.88
N ALA A 64 15.52 -4.81 -13.85
CA ALA A 64 15.85 -4.58 -15.25
C ALA A 64 15.26 -3.25 -15.76
N THR A 65 15.97 -2.61 -16.69
CA THR A 65 15.57 -1.36 -17.33
C THR A 65 15.29 -1.50 -18.83
N ASP A 66 15.54 -2.67 -19.40
CA ASP A 66 15.23 -3.02 -20.77
C ASP A 66 14.08 -4.03 -20.84
N PHE A 67 13.35 -4.02 -21.95
CA PHE A 67 12.13 -4.80 -22.13
C PHE A 67 12.34 -6.32 -21.95
N GLU A 68 13.35 -6.91 -22.61
CA GLU A 68 13.56 -8.36 -22.61
C GLU A 68 13.90 -8.91 -21.22
N ASN A 69 14.73 -8.20 -20.47
CA ASN A 69 15.07 -8.61 -19.12
C ASN A 69 13.91 -8.32 -18.13
N MET A 70 13.14 -7.22 -18.31
CA MET A 70 11.91 -7.00 -17.55
C MET A 70 10.91 -8.15 -17.70
N LEU A 71 10.75 -8.69 -18.91
CA LEU A 71 9.86 -9.85 -19.13
C LEU A 71 10.33 -11.07 -18.36
N LYS A 72 11.63 -11.40 -18.44
CA LYS A 72 12.20 -12.57 -17.74
C LYS A 72 12.04 -12.43 -16.21
N GLU A 73 12.40 -11.28 -15.65
CA GLU A 73 12.27 -11.03 -14.21
C GLU A 73 10.80 -11.03 -13.77
N GLY A 74 9.93 -10.38 -14.54
CA GLY A 74 8.51 -10.29 -14.21
C GLY A 74 7.79 -11.64 -14.29
N GLU A 75 8.09 -12.49 -15.29
CA GLU A 75 7.55 -13.84 -15.37
C GLU A 75 8.04 -14.72 -14.21
N GLU A 76 9.33 -14.60 -13.84
CA GLU A 76 9.88 -15.30 -12.68
C GLU A 76 9.17 -14.88 -11.38
N LEU A 77 8.98 -13.57 -11.15
CA LEU A 77 8.25 -13.05 -10.00
C LEU A 77 6.79 -13.53 -10.00
N ALA A 78 6.08 -13.38 -11.10
CA ALA A 78 4.68 -13.79 -11.21
C ALA A 78 4.48 -15.31 -11.01
N SER A 79 5.50 -16.13 -11.24
CA SER A 79 5.46 -17.58 -11.00
C SER A 79 5.56 -17.98 -9.53
N LEU A 80 5.92 -17.06 -8.63
CA LEU A 80 6.13 -17.38 -7.21
C LEU A 80 4.82 -17.65 -6.48
N ASP A 81 3.80 -16.83 -6.74
CA ASP A 81 2.48 -16.92 -6.13
C ASP A 81 1.45 -16.12 -6.94
N GLY A 82 0.17 -16.51 -6.88
CA GLY A 82 -0.93 -15.81 -7.55
C GLY A 82 -1.22 -14.40 -7.02
N GLN A 83 -0.72 -14.06 -5.84
CA GLN A 83 -0.83 -12.73 -5.22
C GLN A 83 0.20 -11.73 -5.75
N ILE A 84 1.22 -12.20 -6.48
CA ILE A 84 2.28 -11.34 -6.98
C ILE A 84 1.76 -10.39 -8.07
N VAL A 85 2.03 -9.12 -7.85
CA VAL A 85 1.84 -8.03 -8.81
C VAL A 85 3.22 -7.56 -9.27
N VAL A 86 3.50 -7.69 -10.56
CA VAL A 86 4.80 -7.30 -11.11
C VAL A 86 4.92 -5.78 -11.14
N LYS A 87 5.86 -5.24 -10.37
CA LYS A 87 6.05 -3.80 -10.26
C LYS A 87 7.10 -3.32 -11.27
N LEU A 88 6.72 -2.35 -12.11
CA LEU A 88 7.45 -1.92 -13.29
C LEU A 88 7.72 -0.40 -13.23
N PRO A 89 8.93 0.08 -13.55
CA PRO A 89 9.20 1.53 -13.55
C PRO A 89 8.50 2.24 -14.72
N MET A 90 8.11 3.50 -14.51
CA MET A 90 7.46 4.34 -15.53
C MET A 90 8.45 4.84 -16.59
N ILE A 91 8.96 3.92 -17.38
CA ILE A 91 9.82 4.18 -18.54
C ILE A 91 9.22 3.51 -19.79
N LYS A 92 9.72 3.84 -20.96
CA LYS A 92 9.20 3.33 -22.24
C LYS A 92 9.07 1.79 -22.26
N ASP A 93 10.10 1.08 -21.81
CA ASP A 93 10.10 -0.38 -21.79
C ASP A 93 9.24 -0.95 -20.66
N GLY A 94 9.10 -0.21 -19.54
CA GLY A 94 8.15 -0.56 -18.47
C GLY A 94 6.69 -0.49 -18.92
N VAL A 95 6.31 0.53 -19.71
CA VAL A 95 4.97 0.64 -20.30
C VAL A 95 4.71 -0.51 -21.29
N LYS A 96 5.71 -0.87 -22.12
CA LYS A 96 5.62 -2.04 -23.02
C LYS A 96 5.44 -3.33 -22.26
N ALA A 97 6.20 -3.52 -21.17
CA ALA A 97 6.12 -4.69 -20.31
C ALA A 97 4.75 -4.76 -19.60
N ALA A 98 4.21 -3.64 -19.10
CA ALA A 98 2.87 -3.58 -18.52
C ALA A 98 1.82 -4.07 -19.51
N LYS A 99 1.87 -3.62 -20.77
CA LYS A 99 0.96 -4.10 -21.82
C LYS A 99 1.11 -5.59 -22.09
N PHE A 100 2.33 -6.09 -22.14
CA PHE A 100 2.61 -7.52 -22.36
C PHE A 100 2.02 -8.38 -21.23
N PHE A 101 2.26 -8.00 -19.97
CA PHE A 101 1.73 -8.73 -18.80
C PHE A 101 0.21 -8.63 -18.70
N SER A 102 -0.37 -7.47 -18.96
CA SER A 102 -1.83 -7.29 -19.02
C SER A 102 -2.48 -8.26 -20.02
N ASN A 103 -1.91 -8.41 -21.22
CA ASN A 103 -2.41 -9.36 -22.23
C ASN A 103 -2.30 -10.84 -21.79
N LYS A 104 -1.43 -11.15 -20.84
CA LYS A 104 -1.27 -12.49 -20.22
C LYS A 104 -2.10 -12.68 -18.95
N GLY A 105 -2.86 -11.68 -18.53
CA GLY A 105 -3.63 -11.71 -17.28
C GLY A 105 -2.75 -11.62 -16.03
N ILE A 106 -1.50 -11.19 -16.14
CA ILE A 106 -0.58 -10.95 -15.02
C ILE A 106 -0.79 -9.52 -14.52
N LYS A 107 -1.07 -9.38 -13.23
CA LYS A 107 -1.24 -8.06 -12.59
C LYS A 107 0.05 -7.27 -12.60
N THR A 108 -0.07 -5.95 -12.85
CA THR A 108 1.08 -5.04 -12.84
C THR A 108 0.83 -3.80 -12.02
N ASN A 109 1.91 -3.26 -11.42
CA ASN A 109 1.92 -1.98 -10.72
C ASN A 109 2.98 -1.07 -11.37
N VAL A 110 2.54 -0.05 -12.12
CA VAL A 110 3.46 0.90 -12.73
C VAL A 110 3.87 1.95 -11.72
N THR A 111 5.15 1.97 -11.36
CA THR A 111 5.72 2.79 -10.28
C THR A 111 6.59 3.93 -10.78
N LEU A 112 7.00 4.83 -9.86
CA LEU A 112 7.75 6.05 -10.16
C LEU A 112 6.98 7.00 -11.08
N VAL A 113 5.70 7.18 -10.77
CA VAL A 113 4.81 8.08 -11.49
C VAL A 113 4.77 9.44 -10.78
N PHE A 114 5.02 10.51 -11.54
CA PHE A 114 5.13 11.90 -11.06
C PHE A 114 4.29 12.88 -11.87
N SER A 115 3.49 12.40 -12.83
CA SER A 115 2.57 13.25 -13.61
C SER A 115 1.32 12.47 -14.03
N ALA A 116 0.22 13.18 -14.22
CA ALA A 116 -1.03 12.60 -14.72
C ALA A 116 -0.88 12.00 -16.13
N GLY A 117 -0.01 12.58 -16.97
CA GLY A 117 0.30 12.03 -18.29
C GLY A 117 0.98 10.65 -18.21
N GLN A 118 1.87 10.42 -17.24
CA GLN A 118 2.47 9.11 -16.99
C GLN A 118 1.40 8.12 -16.54
N ALA A 119 0.53 8.51 -15.61
CA ALA A 119 -0.57 7.67 -15.13
C ALA A 119 -1.54 7.28 -16.26
N LEU A 120 -1.85 8.23 -17.16
CA LEU A 120 -2.67 7.95 -18.34
C LEU A 120 -2.04 6.88 -19.25
N LEU A 121 -0.72 6.92 -19.48
CA LEU A 121 -0.02 5.90 -20.25
C LEU A 121 -0.04 4.52 -19.56
N ALA A 122 0.10 4.48 -18.23
CA ALA A 122 0.01 3.24 -17.46
C ALA A 122 -1.39 2.60 -17.61
N ALA A 123 -2.47 3.39 -17.47
CA ALA A 123 -3.84 2.92 -17.66
C ALA A 123 -4.08 2.43 -19.09
N LYS A 124 -3.61 3.15 -20.11
CA LYS A 124 -3.69 2.73 -21.52
C LYS A 124 -2.94 1.42 -21.81
N ALA A 125 -1.87 1.14 -21.06
CA ALA A 125 -1.16 -0.13 -21.14
C ALA A 125 -1.91 -1.27 -20.44
N GLY A 126 -2.95 -0.99 -19.64
CA GLY A 126 -3.72 -1.99 -18.90
C GLY A 126 -3.08 -2.39 -17.57
N ALA A 127 -2.35 -1.48 -16.93
CA ALA A 127 -1.82 -1.70 -15.59
C ALA A 127 -2.96 -1.94 -14.59
N THR A 128 -2.78 -2.86 -13.64
CA THR A 128 -3.72 -3.08 -12.55
C THR A 128 -3.66 -1.91 -11.57
N TYR A 129 -2.44 -1.51 -11.22
CA TYR A 129 -2.16 -0.37 -10.33
C TYR A 129 -1.24 0.63 -10.99
N VAL A 130 -1.41 1.88 -10.63
CA VAL A 130 -0.44 2.96 -10.86
C VAL A 130 -0.02 3.53 -9.53
N SER A 131 1.29 3.71 -9.31
CA SER A 131 1.83 4.26 -8.06
C SER A 131 2.38 5.68 -8.25
N PRO A 132 1.54 6.73 -8.11
CA PRO A 132 2.00 8.11 -8.02
C PRO A 132 2.68 8.38 -6.67
N PHE A 133 3.84 9.04 -6.72
CA PHE A 133 4.68 9.28 -5.53
C PHE A 133 4.45 10.69 -4.98
N LEU A 134 3.36 10.88 -4.25
CA LEU A 134 2.98 12.19 -3.73
C LEU A 134 4.01 12.79 -2.77
N GLY A 135 4.53 12.04 -1.81
CA GLY A 135 5.46 12.59 -0.83
C GLY A 135 6.81 12.99 -1.41
N ARG A 136 7.25 12.41 -2.54
CA ARG A 136 8.45 12.90 -3.25
C ARG A 136 8.21 14.22 -3.98
N LEU A 137 6.99 14.49 -4.42
CA LEU A 137 6.62 15.80 -4.95
C LEU A 137 6.63 16.86 -3.86
N ASP A 138 6.10 16.53 -2.67
CA ASP A 138 6.14 17.44 -1.52
C ASP A 138 7.59 17.75 -1.11
N ASP A 139 8.51 16.77 -1.17
CA ASP A 139 9.94 16.95 -0.88
C ASP A 139 10.60 18.05 -1.76
N ILE A 140 10.02 18.34 -2.94
CA ILE A 140 10.48 19.39 -3.87
C ILE A 140 9.50 20.57 -3.96
N SER A 141 8.66 20.75 -2.94
CA SER A 141 7.69 21.85 -2.85
C SER A 141 6.64 21.86 -3.97
N THR A 142 6.24 20.69 -4.45
CA THR A 142 5.16 20.48 -5.40
C THR A 142 4.03 19.73 -4.69
N ASP A 143 2.78 20.18 -4.85
CA ASP A 143 1.64 19.54 -4.21
C ASP A 143 1.40 18.13 -4.78
N GLY A 144 1.76 17.10 -4.00
CA GLY A 144 1.60 15.70 -4.38
C GLY A 144 0.14 15.24 -4.40
N LEU A 145 -0.73 15.82 -3.58
CA LEU A 145 -2.16 15.50 -3.55
C LEU A 145 -2.87 15.97 -4.82
N ASN A 146 -2.43 17.10 -5.39
CA ASN A 146 -2.95 17.56 -6.68
C ASN A 146 -2.74 16.53 -7.78
N LEU A 147 -1.60 15.83 -7.81
CA LEU A 147 -1.36 14.75 -8.76
C LEU A 147 -2.38 13.61 -8.61
N ILE A 148 -2.72 13.23 -7.38
CA ILE A 148 -3.74 12.18 -7.13
C ILE A 148 -5.10 12.63 -7.67
N SER A 149 -5.49 13.90 -7.42
CA SER A 149 -6.74 14.46 -7.91
C SER A 149 -6.81 14.48 -9.43
N GLU A 150 -5.76 14.94 -10.13
CA GLU A 150 -5.68 14.95 -11.58
C GLU A 150 -5.82 13.55 -12.19
N ILE A 151 -5.17 12.55 -11.58
CA ILE A 151 -5.27 11.16 -12.04
C ILE A 151 -6.69 10.64 -11.85
N ARG A 152 -7.32 10.91 -10.69
CA ARG A 152 -8.70 10.49 -10.40
C ARG A 152 -9.67 11.06 -11.43
N ASP A 153 -9.59 12.37 -11.69
CA ASP A 153 -10.45 13.04 -12.68
C ASP A 153 -10.32 12.42 -14.07
N ILE A 154 -9.08 12.13 -14.50
CA ILE A 154 -8.83 11.49 -15.79
C ILE A 154 -9.40 10.07 -15.81
N TYR A 155 -9.18 9.28 -14.77
CA TYR A 155 -9.62 7.89 -14.74
C TYR A 155 -11.14 7.79 -14.70
N ASP A 156 -11.82 8.68 -13.99
CA ASP A 156 -13.28 8.75 -13.96
C ASP A 156 -13.86 9.18 -15.31
N ASN A 157 -13.25 10.17 -15.97
CA ASN A 157 -13.70 10.66 -17.28
C ASN A 157 -13.70 9.57 -18.35
N TYR A 158 -12.80 8.61 -18.28
CA TYR A 158 -12.63 7.55 -19.27
C TYR A 158 -12.95 6.14 -18.76
N ASN A 159 -13.42 6.02 -17.52
CA ASN A 159 -13.74 4.74 -16.86
C ASN A 159 -12.56 3.75 -16.93
N PHE A 160 -11.35 4.19 -16.60
CA PHE A 160 -10.21 3.30 -16.49
C PHE A 160 -10.34 2.39 -15.26
N GLU A 161 -10.10 1.09 -15.45
CA GLU A 161 -10.12 0.10 -14.36
C GLU A 161 -8.81 0.09 -13.54
N THR A 162 -7.78 0.81 -13.98
CA THR A 162 -6.50 0.92 -13.26
C THR A 162 -6.70 1.62 -11.92
N GLU A 163 -6.33 0.95 -10.84
CA GLU A 163 -6.45 1.49 -9.48
C GLU A 163 -5.30 2.47 -9.16
N ILE A 164 -5.64 3.59 -8.54
CA ILE A 164 -4.68 4.59 -8.06
C ILE A 164 -4.14 4.12 -6.71
N LEU A 165 -2.90 3.66 -6.68
CA LEU A 165 -2.16 3.25 -5.50
C LEU A 165 -1.25 4.40 -5.05
N ALA A 166 -1.79 5.32 -4.22
CA ALA A 166 -1.06 6.46 -3.72
C ALA A 166 0.14 6.02 -2.88
N ALA A 167 1.34 6.41 -3.29
CA ALA A 167 2.60 5.94 -2.72
C ALA A 167 3.47 7.08 -2.19
N SER A 168 4.53 6.72 -1.47
CA SER A 168 5.41 7.71 -0.82
C SER A 168 4.67 8.54 0.25
N ILE A 169 3.75 7.91 0.95
CA ILE A 169 3.00 8.51 2.08
C ILE A 169 3.97 8.87 3.21
N ARG A 170 3.85 10.09 3.75
CA ARG A 170 4.74 10.62 4.81
C ARG A 170 4.09 10.68 6.18
N HIS A 171 2.78 10.86 6.24
CA HIS A 171 2.02 11.06 7.49
C HIS A 171 0.54 10.71 7.32
N THR A 172 -0.18 10.62 8.45
CA THR A 172 -1.61 10.24 8.50
C THR A 172 -2.53 11.13 7.67
N MET A 173 -2.23 12.43 7.55
CA MET A 173 -3.07 13.34 6.76
C MET A 173 -3.05 13.01 5.27
N HIS A 174 -1.91 12.56 4.72
CA HIS A 174 -1.88 12.06 3.34
C HIS A 174 -2.90 10.94 3.10
N ILE A 175 -3.05 10.02 4.06
CA ILE A 175 -4.01 8.91 3.97
C ILE A 175 -5.44 9.46 3.91
N ILE A 176 -5.77 10.39 4.81
CA ILE A 176 -7.11 11.00 4.89
C ILE A 176 -7.43 11.79 3.61
N ASP A 177 -6.47 12.57 3.13
CA ASP A 177 -6.69 13.42 1.95
C ASP A 177 -6.74 12.58 0.66
N CYS A 178 -5.93 11.52 0.52
CA CYS A 178 -6.07 10.53 -0.54
C CYS A 178 -7.45 9.85 -0.52
N ALA A 179 -7.97 9.53 0.67
CA ALA A 179 -9.31 8.95 0.81
C ALA A 179 -10.43 9.92 0.35
N LYS A 180 -10.30 11.21 0.64
CA LYS A 180 -11.26 12.25 0.21
C LYS A 180 -11.24 12.45 -1.31
N ILE A 181 -10.05 12.37 -1.91
CA ILE A 181 -9.86 12.51 -3.37
C ILE A 181 -10.41 11.27 -4.10
N GLY A 182 -10.41 10.10 -3.47
CA GLY A 182 -10.88 8.86 -4.07
C GLY A 182 -9.74 7.98 -4.62
N ALA A 183 -8.55 8.04 -4.02
CA ALA A 183 -7.53 7.03 -4.30
C ALA A 183 -8.05 5.64 -3.92
N ASP A 184 -7.81 4.64 -4.79
CA ASP A 184 -8.32 3.28 -4.59
C ASP A 184 -7.55 2.54 -3.51
N VAL A 185 -6.24 2.78 -3.45
CA VAL A 185 -5.28 2.15 -2.54
C VAL A 185 -4.31 3.20 -2.01
N ILE A 186 -3.90 3.06 -0.76
CA ILE A 186 -2.68 3.73 -0.25
C ILE A 186 -1.64 2.68 0.11
N THR A 187 -0.36 3.00 -0.08
CA THR A 187 0.72 2.23 0.53
C THR A 187 1.59 3.13 1.38
N SER A 188 1.79 2.73 2.64
CA SER A 188 2.46 3.57 3.62
C SER A 188 3.22 2.75 4.66
N PRO A 189 4.17 3.36 5.40
CA PRO A 189 4.72 2.73 6.59
C PRO A 189 3.60 2.41 7.60
N LEU A 190 3.74 1.31 8.33
CA LEU A 190 2.78 0.89 9.37
C LEU A 190 2.47 2.01 10.37
N SER A 191 3.49 2.79 10.75
CA SER A 191 3.34 3.92 11.68
C SER A 191 2.37 5.01 11.21
N SER A 192 2.23 5.22 9.90
CA SER A 192 1.26 6.18 9.35
C SER A 192 -0.17 5.65 9.44
N ILE A 193 -0.37 4.34 9.25
CA ILE A 193 -1.68 3.68 9.40
C ILE A 193 -2.08 3.63 10.87
N THR A 194 -1.23 3.12 11.75
CA THR A 194 -1.52 3.05 13.19
C THR A 194 -1.65 4.42 13.85
N GLY A 195 -1.02 5.44 13.24
CA GLY A 195 -1.21 6.84 13.63
C GLY A 195 -2.67 7.32 13.53
N LEU A 196 -3.48 6.73 12.63
CA LEU A 196 -4.91 7.04 12.51
C LEU A 196 -5.72 6.65 13.77
N LEU A 197 -5.24 5.72 14.58
CA LEU A 197 -5.88 5.28 15.83
C LEU A 197 -5.73 6.33 16.95
N LYS A 198 -4.76 7.21 16.87
CA LYS A 198 -4.39 8.13 17.94
C LYS A 198 -5.31 9.35 17.96
N HIS A 199 -6.13 9.47 19.01
CA HIS A 199 -6.95 10.65 19.22
C HIS A 199 -7.12 10.93 20.72
N PRO A 200 -6.78 12.14 21.22
CA PRO A 200 -6.85 12.45 22.65
C PRO A 200 -8.22 12.24 23.28
N LEU A 201 -9.31 12.50 22.54
CA LEU A 201 -10.67 12.29 23.05
C LEU A 201 -11.03 10.82 23.19
N THR A 202 -10.42 9.93 22.43
CA THR A 202 -10.61 8.47 22.58
C THR A 202 -10.01 8.03 23.91
N ASP A 203 -8.79 8.46 24.25
CA ASP A 203 -8.12 8.13 25.50
C ASP A 203 -8.89 8.67 26.71
N ILE A 204 -9.29 9.94 26.65
CA ILE A 204 -10.11 10.59 27.70
C ILE A 204 -11.45 9.88 27.86
N GLY A 205 -12.11 9.53 26.75
CA GLY A 205 -13.39 8.83 26.76
C GLY A 205 -13.29 7.44 27.36
N LEU A 206 -12.27 6.69 27.00
CA LEU A 206 -12.01 5.36 27.56
C LEU A 206 -11.76 5.40 29.07
N ASP A 207 -10.89 6.33 29.51
CA ASP A 207 -10.63 6.54 30.93
C ASP A 207 -11.91 6.85 31.73
N LYS A 208 -12.78 7.71 31.17
CA LYS A 208 -14.08 8.04 31.78
C LYS A 208 -14.96 6.80 31.87
N PHE A 209 -15.11 6.02 30.79
CA PHE A 209 -15.93 4.82 30.77
C PHE A 209 -15.45 3.77 31.79
N LEU A 210 -14.14 3.59 31.94
CA LEU A 210 -13.58 2.67 32.92
C LEU A 210 -13.84 3.11 34.35
N LYS A 211 -13.78 4.43 34.64
CA LYS A 211 -14.14 4.99 35.96
C LYS A 211 -15.62 4.80 36.27
N ASP A 212 -16.49 5.13 35.32
CA ASP A 212 -17.94 5.00 35.48
C ASP A 212 -18.35 3.53 35.69
N HIS A 213 -17.74 2.59 34.93
CA HIS A 213 -17.97 1.16 35.11
C HIS A 213 -17.60 0.66 36.52
N LYS A 214 -16.42 1.09 37.03
CA LYS A 214 -16.02 0.73 38.42
C LYS A 214 -17.02 1.26 39.46
N ASN A 215 -17.52 2.49 39.26
CA ASN A 215 -18.53 3.05 40.16
C ASN A 215 -19.85 2.27 40.09
N CYS A 216 -20.31 1.87 38.91
CA CYS A 216 -21.49 1.01 38.77
C CYS A 216 -21.37 -0.32 39.54
N LEU A 217 -20.21 -0.96 39.46
CA LEU A 217 -19.95 -2.23 40.18
C LEU A 217 -19.96 -2.05 41.70
N LEU A 218 -19.50 -0.91 42.23
CA LEU A 218 -19.52 -0.62 43.67
C LEU A 218 -20.94 -0.45 44.21
N TYR A 219 -21.89 0.04 43.41
CA TYR A 219 -23.29 0.17 43.78
C TYR A 219 -24.09 -1.15 43.77
N THR A 220 -23.57 -2.21 43.15
CA THR A 220 -24.20 -3.53 43.11
C THR A 220 -23.76 -4.45 44.25
N SER A 221 -22.85 -4.05 45.14
CA SER A 221 -22.51 -4.77 46.33
C SER A 221 -23.65 -4.67 47.39
N PRO A 222 -24.15 -5.78 47.94
CA PRO A 222 -25.21 -5.73 48.93
C PRO A 222 -24.81 -4.86 50.14
N SER A 223 -25.75 -4.01 50.57
CA SER A 223 -25.54 -3.20 51.77
C SER A 223 -25.32 -4.12 52.98
N PRO A 224 -24.38 -3.80 53.90
CA PRO A 224 -24.21 -4.59 55.14
C PRO A 224 -25.45 -4.58 56.06
N ARG A 225 -26.55 -3.99 55.66
CA ARG A 225 -27.81 -3.90 56.43
C ARG A 225 -28.84 -4.98 56.07
N ASP A 226 -28.55 -5.87 55.11
CA ASP A 226 -29.45 -6.96 54.71
C ASP A 226 -29.00 -8.33 55.21
N SER A 227 -28.27 -8.38 56.36
CA SER A 227 -27.91 -9.58 57.09
C SER A 227 -28.53 -9.60 58.49
#